data_0f7601d47992bbc83d6092d63745d0b0
#
_entry.id   0f7601d47992bbc83d6092d63745d0b0
#
_cell.length_a   1.000
_cell.length_b   1.000
_cell.length_c   1.000
_cell.angle_alpha   90.00
_cell.angle_beta   90.00
_cell.angle_gamma   90.00
#
_symmetry.space_group_name_H-M   'P 1'
#
loop_
_entity.id
_entity.type
_entity.pdbx_description
1 polymer ?
#
loop_
_entity_poly.entity_id
_entity_poly.type
_entity_poly.pdbx_seq_one_letter_code
_entity_poly.pdbx_strand_id
1 'polypeptide(L)'
;KRHDKLIKHKELIFLSFLRQHYHVSSPKITPDFITKVAQKSGVGEKHVKDIFTALVKGKENRSVSESELINVYNKLEYFYKNCH
;
A
#
# COMPACT_ATOMS: atom_id res chain seq x y z
N LYS A 1 -0.85 12.73 18.22
CA LYS A 1 -1.33 12.63 16.85
C LYS A 1 -1.62 11.18 16.49
N ARG A 2 -2.60 10.98 15.66
CA ARG A 2 -3.06 9.65 15.29
C ARG A 2 -2.52 9.27 13.91
N HIS A 3 -1.27 8.82 13.86
CA HIS A 3 -0.62 8.42 12.62
C HIS A 3 -1.29 7.20 12.00
N ASP A 4 -1.93 6.37 12.80
CA ASP A 4 -2.65 5.21 12.31
C ASP A 4 -3.80 5.62 11.38
N LYS A 5 -4.47 6.74 11.67
CA LYS A 5 -5.54 7.24 10.81
C LYS A 5 -5.01 7.73 9.47
N LEU A 6 -3.84 8.35 9.48
CA LEU A 6 -3.21 8.81 8.24
C LEU A 6 -2.83 7.63 7.35
N ILE A 7 -2.31 6.56 7.95
CA ILE A 7 -1.95 5.37 7.20
C ILE A 7 -3.21 4.72 6.62
N LYS A 8 -4.27 4.64 7.40
CA LYS A 8 -5.53 4.08 6.92
C LYS A 8 -6.08 4.88 5.73
N HIS A 9 -5.98 6.19 5.81
CA HIS A 9 -6.41 7.07 4.72
C HIS A 9 -5.58 6.82 3.46
N LYS A 10 -4.27 6.70 3.62
CA LYS A 10 -3.38 6.42 2.49
C LYS A 10 -3.68 5.06 1.87
N GLU A 11 -4.04 4.08 2.69
CA GLU A 11 -4.41 2.77 2.18
C GLU A 11 -5.66 2.86 1.31
N LEU A 12 -6.66 3.61 1.77
CA LEU A 12 -7.89 3.77 0.99
C LEU A 12 -7.62 4.42 -0.36
N ILE A 13 -6.77 5.46 -0.37
CA ILE A 13 -6.41 6.13 -1.61
C ILE A 13 -5.68 5.17 -2.54
N PHE A 14 -4.74 4.39 -2.00
CA PHE A 14 -3.97 3.46 -2.78
C PHE A 14 -4.86 2.37 -3.39
N LEU A 15 -5.77 1.81 -2.61
CA LEU A 15 -6.69 0.78 -3.09
C LEU A 15 -7.62 1.34 -4.17
N SER A 16 -8.08 2.58 -4.00
CA SER A 16 -8.90 3.23 -5.02
C SER A 16 -8.13 3.42 -6.31
N PHE A 17 -6.85 3.80 -6.21
CA PHE A 17 -6.00 3.95 -7.36
C PHE A 17 -5.86 2.63 -8.12
N LEU A 18 -5.62 1.55 -7.40
CA LEU A 18 -5.47 0.23 -8.02
C LEU A 18 -6.76 -0.20 -8.72
N ARG A 19 -7.90 0.05 -8.11
CA ARG A 19 -9.19 -0.31 -8.70
C ARG A 19 -9.44 0.47 -9.98
N GLN A 20 -9.13 1.75 -9.97
CA GLN A 20 -9.40 2.61 -11.12
C GLN A 20 -8.42 2.38 -12.26
N HIS A 21 -7.15 2.14 -11.96
CA HIS A 21 -6.12 1.98 -12.98
C HIS A 21 -5.99 0.56 -13.50
N TYR A 22 -6.13 -0.42 -12.63
CA TYR A 22 -5.86 -1.81 -12.99
C TYR A 22 -7.09 -2.70 -12.86
N HIS A 23 -8.20 -2.16 -12.40
CA HIS A 23 -9.44 -2.91 -12.21
C HIS A 23 -9.26 -4.10 -11.28
N VAL A 24 -8.40 -3.96 -10.28
CA VAL A 24 -8.20 -4.98 -9.26
C VAL A 24 -8.75 -4.48 -7.94
N SER A 25 -9.53 -5.33 -7.28
CA SER A 25 -10.04 -5.02 -5.95
C SER A 25 -10.19 -6.33 -5.19
N SER A 26 -10.12 -6.22 -3.87
CA SER A 26 -10.27 -7.37 -3.00
C SER A 26 -10.70 -6.88 -1.63
N PRO A 27 -11.65 -7.57 -0.97
CA PRO A 27 -12.02 -7.20 0.40
C PRO A 27 -10.89 -7.46 1.39
N LYS A 28 -9.95 -8.32 1.02
CA LYS A 28 -8.79 -8.62 1.85
C LYS A 28 -7.54 -8.62 1.01
N ILE A 29 -6.43 -8.25 1.64
CA ILE A 29 -5.14 -8.27 0.96
C ILE A 29 -4.58 -9.69 1.08
N THR A 30 -4.59 -10.41 -0.04
CA THR A 30 -4.13 -11.79 -0.12
C THR A 30 -2.90 -11.86 -1.00
N PRO A 31 -2.12 -12.96 -0.92
CA PRO A 31 -0.98 -13.12 -1.84
C PRO A 31 -1.39 -13.04 -3.31
N ASP A 32 -2.56 -13.58 -3.66
CA ASP A 32 -3.06 -13.50 -5.03
C ASP A 32 -3.29 -12.06 -5.46
N PHE A 33 -3.86 -11.25 -4.58
CA PHE A 33 -4.10 -9.84 -4.87
C PHE A 33 -2.77 -9.12 -5.10
N ILE A 34 -1.78 -9.38 -4.26
CA ILE A 34 -0.45 -8.78 -4.38
C ILE A 34 0.18 -9.17 -5.72
N THR A 35 0.09 -10.44 -6.08
CA THR A 35 0.63 -10.93 -7.35
C THR A 35 -0.03 -10.23 -8.53
N LYS A 36 -1.35 -10.09 -8.49
CA LYS A 36 -2.08 -9.41 -9.57
C LYS A 36 -1.66 -7.95 -9.71
N VAL A 37 -1.53 -7.26 -8.58
CA VAL A 37 -1.10 -5.86 -8.58
C VAL A 37 0.30 -5.75 -9.19
N ALA A 38 1.20 -6.62 -8.77
CA ALA A 38 2.58 -6.62 -9.29
C ALA A 38 2.59 -6.85 -10.79
N GLN A 39 1.85 -7.83 -11.27
CA GLN A 39 1.81 -8.15 -12.69
C GLN A 39 1.24 -7.00 -13.53
N LYS A 40 0.16 -6.40 -13.06
CA LYS A 40 -0.51 -5.34 -13.84
C LYS A 40 0.26 -4.03 -13.80
N SER A 41 0.90 -3.72 -12.69
CA SER A 41 1.61 -2.45 -12.53
C SER A 41 3.04 -2.50 -13.05
N GLY A 42 3.62 -3.70 -13.15
CA GLY A 42 5.02 -3.83 -13.51
C GLY A 42 5.97 -3.58 -12.36
N VAL A 43 5.46 -3.28 -11.18
CA VAL A 43 6.28 -3.11 -9.99
C VAL A 43 6.57 -4.49 -9.40
N GLY A 44 7.81 -4.72 -8.97
CA GLY A 44 8.20 -6.02 -8.44
C GLY A 44 7.31 -6.47 -7.28
N GLU A 45 7.02 -7.76 -7.25
CA GLU A 45 6.14 -8.34 -6.22
C GLU A 45 6.65 -8.07 -4.81
N LYS A 46 7.96 -8.07 -4.62
CA LYS A 46 8.55 -7.76 -3.32
C LYS A 46 8.18 -6.38 -2.84
N HIS A 47 8.20 -5.40 -3.74
CA HIS A 47 7.86 -4.03 -3.40
C HIS A 47 6.39 -3.90 -3.06
N VAL A 48 5.53 -4.55 -3.85
CA VAL A 48 4.09 -4.53 -3.59
C VAL A 48 3.79 -5.16 -2.24
N LYS A 49 4.41 -6.30 -1.96
CA LYS A 49 4.24 -6.98 -0.68
C LYS A 49 4.70 -6.11 0.48
N ASP A 50 5.84 -5.43 0.31
CA ASP A 50 6.38 -4.52 1.32
C ASP A 50 5.39 -3.39 1.63
N ILE A 51 4.81 -2.82 0.59
CA ILE A 51 3.84 -1.73 0.76
C ILE A 51 2.65 -2.20 1.60
N PHE A 52 2.07 -3.32 1.24
CA PHE A 52 0.90 -3.82 1.96
C PHE A 52 1.24 -4.26 3.38
N THR A 53 2.43 -4.85 3.57
CA THR A 53 2.89 -5.21 4.91
C THR A 53 3.01 -3.97 5.79
N ALA A 54 3.60 -2.91 5.26
CA ALA A 54 3.76 -1.67 6.00
C ALA A 54 2.40 -1.03 6.32
N LEU A 55 1.47 -1.07 5.36
CA LEU A 55 0.14 -0.50 5.57
C LEU A 55 -0.62 -1.25 6.65
N VAL A 56 -0.57 -2.59 6.62
CA VAL A 56 -1.27 -3.41 7.61
C VAL A 56 -0.69 -3.18 9.00
N LYS A 57 0.64 -3.16 9.11
CA LYS A 57 1.29 -2.90 10.39
C LYS A 57 0.92 -1.53 10.93
N GLY A 58 0.92 -0.53 10.06
CA GLY A 58 0.59 0.83 10.47
C GLY A 58 -0.84 0.96 10.96
N LYS A 59 -1.77 0.27 10.31
CA LYS A 59 -3.17 0.30 10.71
C LYS A 59 -3.40 -0.32 12.09
N GLU A 60 -2.69 -1.42 12.36
CA GLU A 60 -2.87 -2.18 13.60
C GLU A 60 -2.12 -1.58 14.77
N ASN A 61 -1.08 -0.83 14.50
CA ASN A 61 -0.21 -0.28 15.53
C ASN A 61 -0.58 1.16 15.83
N ARG A 62 -1.17 1.38 17.00
CA ARG A 62 -1.57 2.73 17.42
C ARG A 62 -0.41 3.62 17.80
N SER A 63 0.77 3.04 17.93
CA SER A 63 1.97 3.76 18.30
C SER A 63 2.90 4.00 17.12
N VAL A 64 2.32 4.19 15.94
CA VAL A 64 3.11 4.44 14.72
C VAL A 64 3.94 5.71 14.89
N SER A 65 5.25 5.58 14.68
CA SER A 65 6.14 6.71 14.76
C SER A 65 6.11 7.51 13.47
N GLU A 66 6.64 8.73 13.53
CA GLU A 66 6.74 9.57 12.35
C GLU A 66 7.63 8.92 11.29
N SER A 67 8.71 8.25 11.72
CA SER A 67 9.60 7.54 10.81
C SER A 67 8.86 6.44 10.05
N GLU A 68 8.00 5.70 10.73
CA GLU A 68 7.24 4.64 10.10
C GLU A 68 6.24 5.22 9.10
N LEU A 69 5.63 6.35 9.43
CA LEU A 69 4.71 7.03 8.53
C LEU A 69 5.42 7.49 7.27
N ILE A 70 6.59 8.09 7.41
CA ILE A 70 7.39 8.54 6.28
C ILE A 70 7.81 7.36 5.42
N ASN A 71 8.15 6.24 6.06
CA ASN A 71 8.53 5.03 5.34
C ASN A 71 7.38 4.52 4.47
N VAL A 72 6.16 4.53 5.00
CA VAL A 72 4.97 4.14 4.23
C VAL A 72 4.79 5.08 3.03
N TYR A 73 4.89 6.38 3.26
CA TYR A 73 4.76 7.36 2.19
C TYR A 73 5.80 7.15 1.09
N ASN A 74 7.04 6.87 1.47
CA ASN A 74 8.11 6.64 0.50
C ASN A 74 7.86 5.39 -0.34
N LYS A 75 7.34 4.34 0.28
CA LYS A 75 7.02 3.11 -0.42
C LYS A 75 5.88 3.33 -1.42
N LEU A 76 4.85 4.07 -1.03
CA LEU A 76 3.75 4.39 -1.92
C LEU A 76 4.22 5.27 -3.08
N GLU A 77 5.06 6.25 -2.80
CA GLU A 77 5.59 7.14 -3.84
C GLU A 77 6.42 6.35 -4.84
N TYR A 78 7.22 5.41 -4.36
CA TYR A 78 7.99 4.54 -5.24
C TYR A 78 7.07 3.80 -6.21
N PHE A 79 5.97 3.27 -5.69
CA PHE A 79 5.00 2.57 -6.52
C PHE A 79 4.43 3.49 -7.60
N TYR A 80 3.98 4.68 -7.20
CA TYR A 80 3.37 5.62 -8.15
C TYR A 80 4.34 6.04 -9.24
N LYS A 81 5.61 6.16 -8.92
CA LYS A 81 6.63 6.55 -9.90
C LYS A 81 7.00 5.43 -10.86
N ASN A 82 6.88 4.19 -10.45
CA ASN A 82 7.37 3.05 -11.20
C ASN A 82 6.26 2.17 -11.79
N CYS A 83 5.01 2.43 -11.49
CA CYS A 83 3.91 1.65 -12.04
C CYS A 83 3.62 2.09 -13.48
N HIS A 84 3.05 1.15 -14.23
CA HIS A 84 2.69 1.40 -15.64
C HIS A 84 1.20 1.52 -15.84
#